data_3fd58545d475240312ab1654f9f496a7
#
_entry.id   3fd58545d475240312ab1654f9f496a7
#
_cell.length_a   1.000
_cell.length_b   1.000
_cell.length_c   1.000
_cell.angle_alpha   90.00
_cell.angle_beta   90.00
_cell.angle_gamma   90.00
#
_symmetry.space_group_name_H-M   'P 1'
#
loop_
_entity.id
_entity.type
_entity.pdbx_description
1 polymer ?
#
loop_
_entity_poly.entity_id
_entity_poly.type
_entity_poly.pdbx_seq_one_letter_code
_entity_poly.pdbx_strand_id
1 'polypeptide(L)'
;MTKELSAHTDFPDHHAVGMVVDDDALVRETVAQVLEDLCDQVYQAADGQEGLEILAQHPDISVIVTDIAMPRLDGIAFASKARRLHPELKVLFVSGMQRPPGSEEFLAKPFRALALVSALNQLMNVH
;
A
#
# COMPACT_ATOMS: atom_id res chain seq x y z
N MET A 1 -24.28 11.92 -16.19
CA MET A 1 -23.77 11.56 -15.10
C MET A 1 -22.54 10.75 -15.18
N THR A 2 -21.75 10.93 -14.30
CA THR A 2 -20.44 10.34 -14.39
C THR A 2 -20.28 9.12 -13.52
N LYS A 3 -21.36 8.66 -12.95
CA LYS A 3 -21.24 7.51 -12.10
C LYS A 3 -20.77 6.32 -12.86
N GLU A 4 -21.15 6.25 -14.12
CA GLU A 4 -20.75 5.11 -14.88
C GLU A 4 -19.24 5.03 -15.01
N LEU A 5 -18.55 6.15 -14.89
CA LEU A 5 -17.11 6.09 -14.92
C LEU A 5 -16.57 5.30 -13.76
N SER A 6 -17.27 5.37 -12.67
CA SER A 6 -16.83 4.63 -11.50
C SER A 6 -16.84 3.15 -11.74
N ALA A 7 -17.71 2.71 -12.63
CA ALA A 7 -17.79 1.29 -12.88
C ALA A 7 -16.52 0.75 -13.49
N HIS A 8 -15.66 1.61 -13.99
CA HIS A 8 -14.42 1.16 -14.59
C HIS A 8 -13.37 0.87 -13.57
N THR A 9 -13.53 1.30 -12.36
CA THR A 9 -12.53 1.05 -11.35
C THR A 9 -12.89 -0.21 -10.63
N ASP A 10 -11.86 -0.88 -10.15
CA ASP A 10 -12.05 -2.08 -9.38
C ASP A 10 -12.15 -1.79 -7.90
N PHE A 11 -11.96 -0.55 -7.51
CA PHE A 11 -12.03 -0.17 -6.11
C PHE A 11 -13.45 0.30 -5.80
N PRO A 12 -14.04 -0.22 -4.74
CA PRO A 12 -15.37 0.21 -4.35
C PRO A 12 -15.41 1.64 -3.85
N ASP A 13 -14.29 2.14 -3.38
CA ASP A 13 -14.21 3.46 -2.81
C ASP A 13 -13.27 4.30 -3.64
N HIS A 14 -13.83 5.27 -4.37
CA HIS A 14 -13.03 6.15 -5.20
C HIS A 14 -12.25 7.17 -4.40
N HIS A 15 -12.51 7.25 -3.11
CA HIS A 15 -11.83 8.20 -2.27
C HIS A 15 -10.75 7.54 -1.43
N ALA A 16 -10.32 6.37 -1.86
CA ALA A 16 -9.24 5.70 -1.16
C ALA A 16 -7.98 6.56 -1.19
N VAL A 17 -7.25 6.52 -0.10
CA VAL A 17 -5.99 7.24 0.03
C VAL A 17 -4.92 6.21 0.31
N GLY A 18 -3.86 6.22 -0.48
CA GLY A 18 -2.82 5.21 -0.39
C GLY A 18 -1.49 5.77 0.05
N MET A 19 -0.64 4.87 0.51
CA MET A 19 0.75 5.23 0.82
C MET A 19 1.64 4.07 0.40
N VAL A 20 2.79 4.40 -0.18
CA VAL A 20 3.83 3.41 -0.44
C VAL A 20 5.03 3.72 0.41
N VAL A 21 5.61 2.67 1.01
CA VAL A 21 6.78 2.78 1.87
C VAL A 21 7.85 1.85 1.33
N ASP A 22 8.94 2.41 0.85
CA ASP A 22 10.02 1.63 0.25
C ASP A 22 11.26 2.51 0.20
N ASP A 23 12.40 1.96 0.63
CA ASP A 23 13.63 2.74 0.62
C ASP A 23 14.27 2.81 -0.77
N ASP A 24 13.79 2.01 -1.71
CA ASP A 24 14.24 2.08 -3.09
C ASP A 24 13.35 3.09 -3.82
N ALA A 25 13.94 4.22 -4.21
CA ALA A 25 13.17 5.30 -4.81
C ALA A 25 12.50 4.89 -6.11
N LEU A 26 13.16 4.06 -6.91
CA LEU A 26 12.59 3.66 -8.19
C LEU A 26 11.37 2.76 -7.99
N VAL A 27 11.49 1.80 -7.09
CA VAL A 27 10.35 0.94 -6.76
C VAL A 27 9.22 1.76 -6.16
N ARG A 28 9.58 2.66 -5.26
CA ARG A 28 8.59 3.51 -4.60
C ARG A 28 7.79 4.32 -5.62
N GLU A 29 8.49 4.92 -6.59
CA GLU A 29 7.81 5.72 -7.60
C GLU A 29 6.94 4.87 -8.51
N THR A 30 7.42 3.69 -8.86
CA THR A 30 6.65 2.79 -9.70
C THR A 30 5.34 2.40 -9.02
N VAL A 31 5.44 2.03 -7.75
CA VAL A 31 4.25 1.67 -6.98
C VAL A 31 3.33 2.86 -6.82
N ALA A 32 3.89 4.04 -6.56
CA ALA A 32 3.08 5.25 -6.41
C ALA A 32 2.28 5.54 -7.67
N GLN A 33 2.88 5.34 -8.83
CA GLN A 33 2.15 5.58 -10.09
C GLN A 33 0.97 4.63 -10.24
N VAL A 34 1.14 3.39 -9.86
CA VAL A 34 0.03 2.45 -9.91
C VAL A 34 -1.07 2.87 -8.93
N LEU A 35 -0.67 3.25 -7.73
CA LEU A 35 -1.64 3.69 -6.73
C LEU A 35 -2.38 4.93 -7.16
N GLU A 36 -1.71 5.83 -7.89
CA GLU A 36 -2.35 7.06 -8.34
C GLU A 36 -3.50 6.81 -9.30
N ASP A 37 -3.46 5.69 -10.00
CA ASP A 37 -4.58 5.33 -10.87
C ASP A 37 -5.76 4.75 -10.10
N LEU A 38 -5.55 4.35 -8.87
CA LEU A 38 -6.54 3.64 -8.09
C LEU A 38 -7.03 4.41 -6.86
N CYS A 39 -6.31 5.45 -6.49
CA CYS A 39 -6.59 6.21 -5.28
C CYS A 39 -6.69 7.69 -5.61
N ASP A 40 -7.44 8.42 -4.77
CA ASP A 40 -7.54 9.87 -4.91
C ASP A 40 -6.22 10.54 -4.61
N GLN A 41 -5.48 10.01 -3.66
CA GLN A 41 -4.26 10.64 -3.21
C GLN A 41 -3.28 9.56 -2.76
N VAL A 42 -2.00 9.79 -3.00
CA VAL A 42 -0.96 8.83 -2.67
C VAL A 42 0.19 9.56 -2.00
N TYR A 43 0.63 9.01 -0.88
CA TYR A 43 1.79 9.49 -0.15
C TYR A 43 2.94 8.52 -0.31
N GLN A 44 4.15 9.01 -0.20
CA GLN A 44 5.35 8.20 -0.33
C GLN A 44 6.22 8.40 0.89
N ALA A 45 6.78 7.31 1.39
CA ALA A 45 7.72 7.34 2.50
C ALA A 45 8.91 6.47 2.15
N ALA A 46 10.09 6.90 2.56
CA ALA A 46 11.32 6.19 2.28
C ALA A 46 11.64 5.13 3.33
N ASP A 47 11.00 5.17 4.47
CA ASP A 47 11.17 4.16 5.50
C ASP A 47 9.95 4.14 6.41
N GLY A 48 9.94 3.15 7.31
CA GLY A 48 8.78 2.97 8.17
C GLY A 48 8.55 4.11 9.15
N GLN A 49 9.63 4.75 9.61
CA GLN A 49 9.47 5.86 10.53
C GLN A 49 8.77 7.02 9.86
N GLU A 50 9.22 7.36 8.65
CA GLU A 50 8.55 8.40 7.88
C GLU A 50 7.11 8.02 7.59
N GLY A 51 6.87 6.74 7.30
CA GLY A 51 5.51 6.27 7.06
C GLY A 51 4.59 6.49 8.24
N LEU A 52 5.09 6.22 9.44
CA LEU A 52 4.29 6.47 10.64
C LEU A 52 4.00 7.94 10.84
N GLU A 53 4.97 8.80 10.53
CA GLU A 53 4.77 10.23 10.65
C GLU A 53 3.71 10.73 9.68
N ILE A 54 3.76 10.24 8.45
CA ILE A 54 2.76 10.60 7.45
C ILE A 54 1.39 10.10 7.88
N LEU A 55 1.32 8.88 8.38
CA LEU A 55 0.04 8.31 8.79
C LEU A 55 -0.57 9.11 9.94
N ALA A 56 0.26 9.60 10.85
CA ALA A 56 -0.24 10.42 11.95
C ALA A 56 -0.85 11.73 11.46
N GLN A 57 -0.32 12.26 10.36
CA GLN A 57 -0.83 13.51 9.80
C GLN A 57 -1.99 13.29 8.83
N HIS A 58 -2.12 12.08 8.31
CA HIS A 58 -3.13 11.78 7.31
C HIS A 58 -3.87 10.51 7.70
N PRO A 59 -4.75 10.61 8.70
CA PRO A 59 -5.45 9.43 9.20
C PRO A 59 -6.45 8.84 8.23
N ASP A 60 -6.70 9.51 7.12
CA ASP A 60 -7.59 8.99 6.09
C ASP A 60 -6.91 7.97 5.17
N ILE A 61 -5.61 7.72 5.33
CA ILE A 61 -4.94 6.69 4.57
C ILE A 61 -5.58 5.33 4.86
N SER A 62 -5.97 4.62 3.82
CA SER A 62 -6.72 3.37 3.97
C SER A 62 -5.97 2.16 3.42
N VAL A 63 -4.98 2.35 2.56
CA VAL A 63 -4.23 1.24 1.99
C VAL A 63 -2.76 1.60 1.94
N ILE A 64 -1.92 0.64 2.31
CA ILE A 64 -0.48 0.84 2.35
C ILE A 64 0.19 -0.32 1.59
N VAL A 65 1.14 0.03 0.73
CA VAL A 65 2.04 -0.94 0.11
C VAL A 65 3.41 -0.70 0.72
N THR A 66 3.97 -1.70 1.38
CA THR A 66 5.24 -1.53 2.06
C THR A 66 6.22 -2.64 1.74
N ASP A 67 7.47 -2.27 1.52
CA ASP A 67 8.55 -3.22 1.49
C ASP A 67 8.73 -3.80 2.89
N ILE A 68 9.31 -4.98 2.98
CA ILE A 68 9.59 -5.61 4.26
C ILE A 68 10.99 -5.23 4.74
N ALA A 69 11.98 -5.38 3.86
CA ALA A 69 13.38 -5.17 4.26
C ALA A 69 13.73 -3.69 4.11
N MET A 70 13.67 -2.97 5.20
CA MET A 70 13.99 -1.55 5.22
C MET A 70 14.87 -1.26 6.43
N PRO A 71 15.73 -0.22 6.34
CA PRO A 71 16.54 0.15 7.50
C PRO A 71 15.68 0.70 8.62
N ARG A 72 16.17 0.58 9.81
CA ARG A 72 15.61 1.12 11.05
C ARG A 72 14.32 0.42 11.47
N LEU A 73 13.27 0.51 10.68
CA LEU A 73 12.00 -0.10 11.02
C LEU A 73 11.52 -0.88 9.82
N ASP A 74 11.54 -2.23 9.91
CA ASP A 74 11.14 -3.04 8.78
C ASP A 74 9.64 -2.97 8.55
N GLY A 75 9.21 -3.50 7.39
CA GLY A 75 7.82 -3.38 6.99
C GLY A 75 6.85 -4.12 7.88
N ILE A 76 7.27 -5.23 8.46
CA ILE A 76 6.42 -5.99 9.36
C ILE A 76 6.14 -5.17 10.63
N ALA A 77 7.20 -4.64 11.23
CA ALA A 77 7.06 -3.82 12.43
C ALA A 77 6.29 -2.54 12.13
N PHE A 78 6.56 -1.93 10.97
CA PHE A 78 5.84 -0.75 10.55
C PHE A 78 4.34 -1.04 10.45
N ALA A 79 3.99 -2.12 9.76
CA ALA A 79 2.58 -2.45 9.58
C ALA A 79 1.88 -2.73 10.90
N SER A 80 2.58 -3.39 11.82
CA SER A 80 2.03 -3.66 13.14
C SER A 80 1.70 -2.36 13.87
N LYS A 81 2.64 -1.40 13.84
CA LYS A 81 2.39 -0.12 14.49
C LYS A 81 1.30 0.69 13.78
N ALA A 82 1.29 0.63 12.44
CA ALA A 82 0.28 1.35 11.68
C ALA A 82 -1.12 0.82 12.00
N ARG A 83 -1.26 -0.49 12.11
CA ARG A 83 -2.57 -1.08 12.41
C ARG A 83 -3.04 -0.78 13.81
N ARG A 84 -2.12 -0.52 14.74
CA ARG A 84 -2.54 -0.08 16.06
C ARG A 84 -3.20 1.29 16.00
N LEU A 85 -2.70 2.14 15.12
CA LEU A 85 -3.27 3.48 14.94
C LEU A 85 -4.57 3.39 14.16
N HIS A 86 -4.62 2.51 13.16
CA HIS A 86 -5.78 2.38 12.29
C HIS A 86 -6.04 0.91 12.02
N PRO A 87 -6.88 0.26 12.83
CA PRO A 87 -7.09 -1.19 12.69
C PRO A 87 -7.67 -1.62 11.36
N GLU A 88 -8.26 -0.69 10.63
CA GLU A 88 -8.89 -1.04 9.36
C GLU A 88 -7.96 -0.90 8.16
N LEU A 89 -6.73 -0.51 8.40
CA LEU A 89 -5.78 -0.37 7.31
C LEU A 89 -5.59 -1.67 6.55
N LYS A 90 -5.55 -1.56 5.24
CA LYS A 90 -5.22 -2.68 4.39
C LYS A 90 -3.76 -2.55 4.00
N VAL A 91 -3.01 -3.62 4.15
CA VAL A 91 -1.57 -3.59 3.94
C VAL A 91 -1.18 -4.68 2.98
N LEU A 92 -0.45 -4.31 1.93
CA LEU A 92 0.16 -5.24 1.00
C LEU A 92 1.66 -5.20 1.21
N PHE A 93 2.25 -6.34 1.52
CA PHE A 93 3.70 -6.44 1.62
C PHE A 93 4.29 -6.78 0.27
N VAL A 94 5.38 -6.10 -0.09
CA VAL A 94 6.13 -6.44 -1.28
C VAL A 94 7.57 -6.67 -0.87
N SER A 95 8.21 -7.70 -1.42
CA SER A 95 9.57 -7.99 -1.00
C SER A 95 10.23 -8.97 -1.96
N GLY A 96 11.54 -8.89 -2.06
CA GLY A 96 12.31 -9.91 -2.75
C GLY A 96 12.59 -11.13 -1.90
N MET A 97 12.16 -11.09 -0.65
CA MET A 97 12.40 -12.16 0.29
C MET A 97 11.18 -13.07 0.35
N GLN A 98 11.26 -14.09 1.19
CA GLN A 98 10.15 -15.00 1.34
C GLN A 98 8.97 -14.31 2.03
N ARG A 99 7.79 -14.84 1.75
CA ARG A 99 6.58 -14.36 2.39
C ARG A 99 6.72 -14.47 3.91
N PRO A 100 6.38 -13.41 4.64
CA PRO A 100 6.45 -13.48 6.10
C PRO A 100 5.42 -14.44 6.66
N PRO A 101 5.74 -15.10 7.76
CA PRO A 101 4.79 -16.01 8.38
C PRO A 101 3.53 -15.28 8.81
N GLY A 102 2.38 -15.89 8.57
CA GLY A 102 1.11 -15.31 8.97
C GLY A 102 0.65 -14.13 8.14
N SER A 103 1.42 -13.78 7.13
CA SER A 103 1.04 -12.67 6.27
C SER A 103 -0.01 -13.13 5.28
N GLU A 104 -1.03 -12.32 5.11
CA GLU A 104 -2.09 -12.64 4.17
C GLU A 104 -1.80 -12.11 2.80
N GLU A 105 -1.37 -10.84 2.72
CA GLU A 105 -1.25 -10.15 1.44
C GLU A 105 0.21 -9.88 1.15
N PHE A 106 0.68 -10.47 0.07
CA PHE A 106 2.10 -10.42 -0.25
C PHE A 106 2.28 -10.47 -1.75
N LEU A 107 3.23 -9.69 -2.25
CA LEU A 107 3.61 -9.70 -3.65
C LEU A 107 5.12 -9.75 -3.75
N ALA A 108 5.63 -10.74 -4.47
CA ALA A 108 7.07 -10.93 -4.59
C ALA A 108 7.67 -9.97 -5.61
N LYS A 109 8.84 -9.44 -5.30
CA LYS A 109 9.62 -8.65 -6.24
C LYS A 109 10.51 -9.58 -7.05
N PRO A 110 10.76 -9.28 -8.31
CA PRO A 110 10.17 -8.19 -9.08
C PRO A 110 8.75 -8.54 -9.50
N PHE A 111 7.93 -7.53 -9.65
CA PHE A 111 6.55 -7.75 -10.07
C PHE A 111 6.21 -6.85 -11.24
N ARG A 112 5.18 -7.22 -11.97
CA ARG A 112 4.67 -6.39 -13.04
C ARG A 112 3.56 -5.51 -12.52
N ALA A 113 3.33 -4.40 -13.20
CA ALA A 113 2.28 -3.48 -12.80
C ALA A 113 0.93 -4.18 -12.70
N LEU A 114 0.63 -5.07 -13.64
CA LEU A 114 -0.65 -5.78 -13.60
C LEU A 114 -0.79 -6.66 -12.37
N ALA A 115 0.31 -7.28 -11.95
CA ALA A 115 0.27 -8.10 -10.74
C ALA A 115 -0.01 -7.23 -9.52
N LEU A 116 0.59 -6.05 -9.48
CA LEU A 116 0.34 -5.14 -8.38
C LEU A 116 -1.11 -4.66 -8.38
N VAL A 117 -1.63 -4.28 -9.54
CA VAL A 117 -3.02 -3.85 -9.65
C VAL A 117 -3.95 -4.97 -9.19
N SER A 118 -3.68 -6.19 -9.63
CA SER A 118 -4.52 -7.32 -9.25
C SER A 118 -4.48 -7.57 -7.75
N ALA A 119 -3.30 -7.50 -7.14
CA ALA A 119 -3.16 -7.69 -5.70
C ALA A 119 -3.91 -6.60 -4.94
N LEU A 120 -3.81 -5.36 -5.40
CA LEU A 120 -4.50 -4.24 -4.74
C LEU A 120 -6.01 -4.36 -4.88
N ASN A 121 -6.49 -4.75 -6.04
CA ASN A 121 -7.92 -4.94 -6.23
C ASN A 121 -8.45 -6.03 -5.29
N GLN A 122 -7.71 -7.11 -5.18
CA GLN A 122 -8.11 -8.18 -4.29
C GLN A 122 -8.14 -7.71 -2.85
N LEU A 123 -7.12 -6.98 -2.45
CA LEU A 123 -7.01 -6.48 -1.09
C LEU A 123 -8.14 -5.51 -0.77
N MET A 124 -8.44 -4.60 -1.69
CA MET A 124 -9.43 -3.57 -1.44
C MET A 124 -10.86 -4.09 -1.53
N ASN A 125 -11.08 -5.16 -2.27
CA ASN A 125 -12.43 -5.69 -2.48
C ASN A 125 -12.79 -6.83 -1.56
N VAL A 126 -11.87 -7.28 -0.74
CA VAL A 126 -12.15 -8.34 0.22
C VAL A 126 -12.79 -7.74 1.45
N HIS A 127 -13.82 -8.37 1.93
CA HIS A 127 -14.55 -7.88 3.10
C HIS A 127 -14.48 -8.84 4.24
#